data_f5d826e78fa2eda07e98716b361e238a
#
_entry.id   f5d826e78fa2eda07e98716b361e238a
#
_cell.length_a   1.000
_cell.length_b   1.000
_cell.length_c   1.000
_cell.angle_alpha   90.00
_cell.angle_beta   90.00
_cell.angle_gamma   90.00
#
_symmetry.space_group_name_H-M   'P 1'
#
loop_
_entity.id
_entity.type
_entity.pdbx_description
1 polymer ?
#
loop_
_entity_poly.entity_id
_entity_poly.type
_entity_poly.pdbx_seq_one_letter_code
_entity_poly.pdbx_strand_id
1 'polypeptide(L)'
;YAVGIIEGSGADEAGLLPYELISEVDGVAIATGDDLTGILNQHDSGDLVTMLVSSNPMRGDVVFREIDVTLTDKKNYYYQLCDGDSQCESNVDAAGIEEGDAFLGVSGIRSADYAARAYGLPISEGLSIGERLASAAISPLIFSGVPIQNQGQTMVLEERAFLGAGTGIIPSLLGVDVMLGLFDFLFWIMWISFLLGVANLIPLIPFDGGHMVRNAGHIIAKTVLPKSNPLKIERIADQISGYSSLFVLALVLVPILLPRFF
;
A
#
# COMPACT_ATOMS: atom_id res chain seq x y z
N TYR A 1 -7.29 -9.48 11.28
CA TYR A 1 -7.12 -10.45 10.21
C TYR A 1 -5.70 -10.46 9.68
N ALA A 2 -5.30 -11.58 9.10
CA ALA A 2 -4.06 -11.70 8.36
C ALA A 2 -4.35 -11.62 6.84
N VAL A 3 -3.47 -10.97 6.11
CA VAL A 3 -3.58 -10.86 4.64
C VAL A 3 -3.08 -12.14 3.96
N GLY A 4 -2.06 -12.77 4.53
CA GLY A 4 -1.50 -14.01 4.00
C GLY A 4 -1.29 -15.05 5.10
N ILE A 5 -1.45 -16.31 4.73
CA ILE A 5 -1.13 -17.48 5.53
C ILE A 5 0.09 -18.14 4.90
N ILE A 6 1.03 -18.55 5.73
CA ILE A 6 2.29 -19.16 5.29
C ILE A 6 2.08 -20.67 5.18
N GLU A 7 2.32 -21.22 4.00
CA GLU A 7 2.18 -22.66 3.72
C GLU A 7 3.03 -23.50 4.68
N GLY A 8 2.43 -24.56 5.23
CA GLY A 8 3.06 -25.46 6.20
C GLY A 8 3.25 -24.87 7.60
N SER A 9 2.66 -23.72 7.90
CA SER A 9 2.64 -23.14 9.26
C SER A 9 1.49 -23.68 10.11
N GLY A 10 1.55 -23.45 11.41
CA GLY A 10 0.47 -23.82 12.31
C GLY A 10 -0.90 -23.23 11.93
N ALA A 11 -0.92 -21.99 11.43
CA ALA A 11 -2.14 -21.35 10.92
C ALA A 11 -2.70 -22.07 9.68
N ASP A 12 -1.83 -22.50 8.76
CA ASP A 12 -2.22 -23.22 7.54
C ASP A 12 -2.77 -24.62 7.89
N GLU A 13 -2.05 -25.37 8.74
CA GLU A 13 -2.47 -26.70 9.18
C GLU A 13 -3.80 -26.68 9.95
N ALA A 14 -4.04 -25.62 10.75
CA ALA A 14 -5.30 -25.39 11.44
C ALA A 14 -6.43 -24.92 10.51
N GLY A 15 -6.11 -24.63 9.24
CA GLY A 15 -7.06 -24.20 8.23
C GLY A 15 -7.55 -22.76 8.42
N LEU A 16 -6.72 -21.87 8.98
CA LEU A 16 -6.97 -20.44 8.97
C LEU A 16 -6.88 -19.93 7.53
N LEU A 17 -7.82 -19.09 7.12
CA LEU A 17 -7.84 -18.54 5.77
C LEU A 17 -7.46 -17.05 5.77
N PRO A 18 -6.86 -16.55 4.68
CA PRO A 18 -6.62 -15.12 4.54
C PRO A 18 -7.91 -14.30 4.72
N TYR A 19 -7.78 -13.15 5.36
CA TYR A 19 -8.90 -12.23 5.67
C TYR A 19 -9.98 -12.83 6.59
N GLU A 20 -9.73 -13.91 7.32
CA GLU A 20 -10.54 -14.28 8.47
C GLU A 20 -10.15 -13.40 9.67
N LEU A 21 -11.16 -12.94 10.41
CA LEU A 21 -10.93 -12.11 11.59
C LEU A 21 -10.62 -12.98 12.80
N ILE A 22 -9.47 -12.76 13.40
CA ILE A 22 -9.09 -13.39 14.68
C ILE A 22 -9.68 -12.52 15.78
N SER A 23 -10.64 -13.06 16.52
CA SER A 23 -11.37 -12.33 17.56
C SER A 23 -10.82 -12.58 18.95
N GLU A 24 -10.38 -13.82 19.23
CA GLU A 24 -9.85 -14.23 20.52
C GLU A 24 -8.72 -15.25 20.33
N VAL A 25 -7.77 -15.27 21.24
CA VAL A 25 -6.75 -16.32 21.39
C VAL A 25 -6.73 -16.73 22.86
N ASP A 26 -6.93 -18.03 23.13
CA ASP A 26 -7.05 -18.61 24.48
C ASP A 26 -8.07 -17.87 25.38
N GLY A 27 -9.19 -17.44 24.79
CA GLY A 27 -10.24 -16.68 25.45
C GLY A 27 -9.91 -15.21 25.74
N VAL A 28 -8.76 -14.72 25.24
CA VAL A 28 -8.38 -13.30 25.35
C VAL A 28 -8.74 -12.59 24.06
N ALA A 29 -9.54 -11.51 24.16
CA ALA A 29 -9.99 -10.74 23.01
C ALA A 29 -8.83 -10.00 22.30
N ILE A 30 -8.81 -10.06 20.96
CA ILE A 30 -7.82 -9.42 20.09
C ILE A 30 -8.47 -8.25 19.37
N ALA A 31 -7.93 -7.05 19.55
CA ALA A 31 -8.34 -5.85 18.83
C ALA A 31 -7.30 -5.38 17.81
N THR A 32 -6.02 -5.59 18.10
CA THR A 32 -4.90 -5.12 17.30
C THR A 32 -3.89 -6.24 17.01
N GLY A 33 -2.98 -5.99 16.06
CA GLY A 33 -1.86 -6.91 15.82
C GLY A 33 -0.89 -6.99 17.00
N ASP A 34 -0.79 -5.92 17.80
CA ASP A 34 0.06 -5.90 18.99
C ASP A 34 -0.51 -6.78 20.10
N ASP A 35 -1.84 -6.84 20.26
CA ASP A 35 -2.49 -7.75 21.19
C ASP A 35 -2.18 -9.21 20.84
N LEU A 36 -2.31 -9.56 19.54
CA LEU A 36 -1.98 -10.89 19.05
C LEU A 36 -0.51 -11.23 19.33
N THR A 37 0.40 -10.32 18.97
CA THR A 37 1.84 -10.51 19.20
C THR A 37 2.15 -10.65 20.70
N GLY A 38 1.50 -9.84 21.53
CA GLY A 38 1.68 -9.88 22.98
C GLY A 38 1.23 -11.21 23.62
N ILE A 39 0.20 -11.86 23.07
CA ILE A 39 -0.23 -13.19 23.53
C ILE A 39 0.73 -14.27 23.00
N LEU A 40 1.06 -14.23 21.71
CA LEU A 40 1.97 -15.22 21.11
C LEU A 40 3.34 -15.24 21.78
N ASN A 41 3.84 -14.09 22.23
CA ASN A 41 5.11 -14.00 22.97
C ASN A 41 5.07 -14.65 24.37
N GLN A 42 3.91 -15.11 24.85
CA GLN A 42 3.79 -15.84 26.11
C GLN A 42 3.80 -17.36 25.91
N HIS A 43 3.89 -17.81 24.65
CA HIS A 43 3.93 -19.20 24.26
C HIS A 43 5.26 -19.55 23.61
N ASP A 44 5.58 -20.82 23.63
CA ASP A 44 6.75 -21.39 22.96
C ASP A 44 6.33 -22.14 21.68
N SER A 45 7.30 -22.39 20.81
CA SER A 45 7.11 -23.27 19.64
C SER A 45 6.65 -24.66 20.09
N GLY A 46 5.61 -25.17 19.45
CA GLY A 46 4.96 -26.44 19.80
C GLY A 46 3.77 -26.31 20.72
N ASP A 47 3.53 -25.15 21.31
CA ASP A 47 2.33 -24.91 22.10
C ASP A 47 1.07 -24.92 21.25
N LEU A 48 -0.01 -25.42 21.84
CA LEU A 48 -1.34 -25.42 21.22
C LEU A 48 -2.13 -24.22 21.76
N VAL A 49 -2.59 -23.35 20.86
CA VAL A 49 -3.46 -22.22 21.19
C VAL A 49 -4.82 -22.39 20.53
N THR A 50 -5.88 -22.06 21.25
CA THR A 50 -7.25 -22.06 20.70
C THR A 50 -7.62 -20.67 20.24
N MET A 51 -8.02 -20.53 18.97
CA MET A 51 -8.38 -19.26 18.38
C MET A 51 -9.85 -19.22 17.96
N LEU A 52 -10.57 -18.16 18.36
CA LEU A 52 -11.89 -17.85 17.81
C LEU A 52 -11.74 -16.99 16.57
N VAL A 53 -12.11 -17.55 15.42
CA VAL A 53 -12.04 -16.87 14.15
C VAL A 53 -13.42 -16.72 13.52
N SER A 54 -13.61 -15.64 12.77
CA SER A 54 -14.82 -15.45 11.97
C SER A 54 -14.51 -15.35 10.50
N SER A 55 -15.38 -15.97 9.66
CA SER A 55 -15.24 -15.90 8.23
C SER A 55 -15.37 -14.46 7.72
N ASN A 56 -14.69 -14.16 6.60
CA ASN A 56 -14.85 -12.86 5.95
C ASN A 56 -16.28 -12.71 5.40
N PRO A 57 -16.96 -11.58 5.64
CA PRO A 57 -18.34 -11.36 5.17
C PRO A 57 -18.53 -11.52 3.64
N MET A 58 -17.47 -11.34 2.86
CA MET A 58 -17.51 -11.55 1.41
C MET A 58 -17.78 -13.00 1.02
N ARG A 59 -17.49 -13.95 1.91
CA ARG A 59 -17.71 -15.39 1.67
C ARG A 59 -19.10 -15.89 2.02
N GLY A 60 -20.00 -15.01 2.42
CA GLY A 60 -21.37 -15.31 2.84
C GLY A 60 -21.66 -14.88 4.27
N ASP A 61 -22.55 -15.62 4.93
CA ASP A 61 -22.87 -15.35 6.33
C ASP A 61 -21.61 -15.47 7.22
N VAL A 62 -21.47 -14.56 8.17
CA VAL A 62 -20.36 -14.59 9.11
C VAL A 62 -20.52 -15.78 10.04
N VAL A 63 -19.60 -16.73 9.95
CA VAL A 63 -19.57 -17.93 10.76
C VAL A 63 -18.37 -17.84 11.70
N PHE A 64 -18.63 -17.99 13.01
CA PHE A 64 -17.60 -18.11 14.02
C PHE A 64 -17.23 -19.58 14.20
N ARG A 65 -15.94 -19.85 14.29
CA ARG A 65 -15.40 -21.18 14.57
C ARG A 65 -14.20 -21.10 15.51
N GLU A 66 -14.05 -22.07 16.35
CA GLU A 66 -12.82 -22.29 17.11
C GLU A 66 -11.89 -23.18 16.30
N ILE A 67 -10.61 -22.83 16.27
CA ILE A 67 -9.54 -23.61 15.67
C ILE A 67 -8.43 -23.78 16.67
N ASP A 68 -7.85 -24.98 16.70
CA ASP A 68 -6.68 -25.27 17.51
C ASP A 68 -5.43 -25.16 16.61
N VAL A 69 -4.52 -24.30 16.98
CA VAL A 69 -3.31 -24.00 16.20
C VAL A 69 -2.08 -24.41 16.99
N THR A 70 -1.27 -25.29 16.42
CA THR A 70 0.06 -25.59 16.97
C THR A 70 1.05 -24.57 16.46
N LEU A 71 1.67 -23.83 17.37
CA LEU A 71 2.65 -22.80 17.01
C LEU A 71 3.94 -23.43 16.48
N THR A 72 4.48 -22.90 15.41
CA THR A 72 5.74 -23.34 14.81
C THR A 72 6.93 -22.51 15.31
N ASP A 73 8.16 -22.94 15.02
CA ASP A 73 9.38 -22.21 15.38
C ASP A 73 9.67 -21.07 14.40
N LYS A 74 9.73 -19.86 14.93
CA LYS A 74 9.96 -18.65 14.15
C LYS A 74 11.34 -18.59 13.51
N LYS A 75 12.37 -18.99 14.27
CA LYS A 75 13.75 -18.98 13.79
C LYS A 75 13.95 -19.98 12.69
N ASN A 76 13.43 -21.19 12.86
CA ASN A 76 13.49 -22.23 11.85
C ASN A 76 12.83 -21.82 10.54
N TYR A 77 11.67 -21.16 10.60
CA TYR A 77 11.00 -20.62 9.43
C TYR A 77 11.88 -19.62 8.67
N TYR A 78 12.46 -18.63 9.37
CA TYR A 78 13.32 -17.63 8.72
C TYR A 78 14.61 -18.24 8.18
N TYR A 79 15.18 -19.24 8.85
CA TYR A 79 16.37 -19.95 8.36
C TYR A 79 16.08 -20.71 7.08
N GLN A 80 14.91 -21.35 6.97
CA GLN A 80 14.50 -21.99 5.71
C GLN A 80 14.38 -20.99 4.56
N LEU A 81 13.91 -19.77 4.82
CA LEU A 81 13.87 -18.70 3.80
C LEU A 81 15.27 -18.23 3.39
N CYS A 82 16.25 -18.33 4.27
CA CYS A 82 17.63 -17.94 3.96
C CYS A 82 18.34 -18.92 3.00
N ASP A 83 17.83 -20.13 2.82
CA ASP A 83 18.34 -21.16 1.89
C ASP A 83 19.87 -21.37 1.99
N GLY A 84 20.40 -21.31 3.24
CA GLY A 84 21.82 -21.45 3.54
C GLY A 84 22.67 -20.20 3.32
N ASP A 85 22.07 -19.03 3.08
CA ASP A 85 22.81 -17.76 3.04
C ASP A 85 23.19 -17.33 4.46
N SER A 86 24.47 -17.42 4.79
CA SER A 86 24.99 -17.07 6.12
C SER A 86 24.81 -15.60 6.50
N GLN A 87 24.75 -14.68 5.53
CA GLN A 87 24.48 -13.26 5.81
C GLN A 87 23.00 -13.07 6.21
N CYS A 88 22.08 -13.77 5.54
CA CYS A 88 20.67 -13.78 5.89
C CYS A 88 20.46 -14.37 7.28
N GLU A 89 21.06 -15.53 7.58
CA GLU A 89 20.96 -16.17 8.91
C GLU A 89 21.51 -15.27 10.02
N SER A 90 22.65 -14.61 9.77
CA SER A 90 23.23 -13.63 10.71
C SER A 90 22.31 -12.45 10.96
N ASN A 91 21.54 -12.01 9.98
CA ASN A 91 20.56 -10.94 10.13
C ASN A 91 19.36 -11.41 10.98
N VAL A 92 18.93 -12.66 10.86
CA VAL A 92 17.88 -13.27 11.70
C VAL A 92 18.34 -13.31 13.15
N ASP A 93 19.57 -13.75 13.42
CA ASP A 93 20.15 -13.75 14.77
C ASP A 93 20.26 -12.33 15.34
N ALA A 94 20.71 -11.36 14.53
CA ALA A 94 20.82 -9.97 14.93
C ALA A 94 19.45 -9.31 15.21
N ALA A 95 18.37 -9.84 14.64
CA ALA A 95 17.00 -9.41 14.92
C ALA A 95 16.47 -9.91 16.29
N GLY A 96 17.25 -10.73 17.02
CA GLY A 96 16.89 -11.26 18.33
C GLY A 96 15.80 -12.34 18.29
N ILE A 97 15.69 -13.05 17.16
CA ILE A 97 14.78 -14.20 17.03
C ILE A 97 15.50 -15.43 17.56
N GLU A 98 14.95 -16.01 18.63
CA GLU A 98 15.54 -17.16 19.32
C GLU A 98 14.88 -18.46 18.87
N GLU A 99 15.60 -19.56 19.08
CA GLU A 99 15.06 -20.91 18.89
C GLU A 99 13.98 -21.16 19.95
N GLY A 100 12.82 -21.65 19.52
CA GLY A 100 11.67 -21.82 20.38
C GLY A 100 10.68 -20.67 20.36
N ASP A 101 11.00 -19.53 19.78
CA ASP A 101 10.05 -18.43 19.61
C ASP A 101 8.81 -18.89 18.83
N ALA A 102 7.65 -18.64 19.43
CA ALA A 102 6.36 -19.03 18.86
C ALA A 102 6.06 -18.27 17.56
N PHE A 103 5.60 -19.00 16.54
CA PHE A 103 5.24 -18.46 15.25
C PHE A 103 3.90 -19.00 14.75
N LEU A 104 2.94 -18.13 14.58
CA LEU A 104 1.61 -18.48 14.06
C LEU A 104 1.65 -18.81 12.55
N GLY A 105 2.54 -18.18 11.79
CA GLY A 105 2.64 -18.36 10.35
C GLY A 105 1.67 -17.49 9.55
N VAL A 106 1.46 -16.26 10.01
CA VAL A 106 0.63 -15.27 9.31
C VAL A 106 1.45 -14.05 8.90
N SER A 107 1.01 -13.37 7.86
CA SER A 107 1.64 -12.16 7.35
C SER A 107 0.63 -11.05 7.12
N GLY A 108 1.08 -9.78 7.23
CA GLY A 108 0.23 -8.63 6.97
C GLY A 108 -0.93 -8.52 7.96
N ILE A 109 -0.66 -8.66 9.26
CA ILE A 109 -1.69 -8.54 10.30
C ILE A 109 -2.26 -7.12 10.30
N ARG A 110 -3.59 -7.01 10.25
CA ARG A 110 -4.34 -5.74 10.22
C ARG A 110 -5.58 -5.84 11.10
N SER A 111 -5.98 -4.71 11.68
CA SER A 111 -7.26 -4.61 12.38
C SER A 111 -8.43 -4.51 11.38
N ALA A 112 -9.64 -4.87 11.81
CA ALA A 112 -10.83 -4.83 10.96
C ALA A 112 -11.14 -3.42 10.39
N ASP A 113 -10.75 -2.37 11.10
CA ASP A 113 -10.93 -0.98 10.70
C ASP A 113 -9.74 -0.41 9.89
N TYR A 114 -8.77 -1.25 9.52
CA TYR A 114 -7.55 -0.81 8.81
C TYR A 114 -7.88 0.01 7.55
N ALA A 115 -8.76 -0.48 6.70
CA ALA A 115 -9.12 0.21 5.47
C ALA A 115 -9.80 1.57 5.76
N ALA A 116 -10.70 1.62 6.74
CA ALA A 116 -11.35 2.87 7.16
C ALA A 116 -10.33 3.90 7.65
N ARG A 117 -9.35 3.47 8.46
CA ARG A 117 -8.27 4.35 8.94
C ARG A 117 -7.33 4.79 7.83
N ALA A 118 -6.91 3.88 6.96
CA ALA A 118 -5.98 4.18 5.89
C ALA A 118 -6.53 5.23 4.92
N TYR A 119 -7.78 5.08 4.48
CA TYR A 119 -8.41 6.02 3.56
C TYR A 119 -9.00 7.26 4.27
N GLY A 120 -9.27 7.18 5.57
CA GLY A 120 -9.78 8.26 6.39
C GLY A 120 -8.72 9.19 6.99
N LEU A 121 -7.43 9.00 6.73
CA LEU A 121 -6.33 9.76 7.33
C LEU A 121 -6.54 11.28 7.36
N PRO A 122 -7.00 11.96 6.28
CA PRO A 122 -7.17 13.41 6.30
C PRO A 122 -8.27 13.92 7.26
N ILE A 123 -9.20 13.05 7.65
CA ILE A 123 -10.33 13.37 8.53
C ILE A 123 -10.29 12.65 9.87
N SER A 124 -9.21 11.89 10.14
CA SER A 124 -9.04 11.13 11.40
C SER A 124 -9.09 12.05 12.62
N GLU A 125 -9.71 11.56 13.69
CA GLU A 125 -9.75 12.26 14.96
C GLU A 125 -8.35 12.39 15.57
N GLY A 126 -8.13 13.43 16.36
CA GLY A 126 -6.84 13.68 17.05
C GLY A 126 -5.80 14.42 16.20
N LEU A 127 -5.95 14.54 14.89
CA LEU A 127 -5.01 15.27 14.04
C LEU A 127 -5.27 16.80 14.10
N SER A 128 -4.19 17.57 14.20
CA SER A 128 -4.21 19.03 14.05
C SER A 128 -4.59 19.43 12.62
N ILE A 129 -5.01 20.68 12.43
CA ILE A 129 -5.35 21.21 11.09
C ILE A 129 -4.15 21.10 10.13
N GLY A 130 -2.92 21.35 10.62
CA GLY A 130 -1.70 21.26 9.82
C GLY A 130 -1.44 19.82 9.33
N GLU A 131 -1.60 18.83 10.21
CA GLU A 131 -1.44 17.40 9.88
C GLU A 131 -2.52 16.92 8.89
N ARG A 132 -3.76 17.37 9.05
CA ARG A 132 -4.85 17.07 8.10
C ARG A 132 -4.56 17.64 6.72
N LEU A 133 -4.09 18.89 6.63
CA LEU A 133 -3.73 19.49 5.35
C LEU A 133 -2.52 18.80 4.72
N ALA A 134 -1.50 18.44 5.50
CA ALA A 134 -0.35 17.69 5.02
C ALA A 134 -0.76 16.29 4.52
N SER A 135 -1.59 15.57 5.27
CA SER A 135 -2.12 14.27 4.86
C SER A 135 -2.93 14.37 3.57
N ALA A 136 -3.81 15.37 3.45
CA ALA A 136 -4.61 15.59 2.25
C ALA A 136 -3.73 15.92 1.02
N ALA A 137 -2.67 16.71 1.21
CA ALA A 137 -1.74 17.05 0.13
C ALA A 137 -0.90 15.86 -0.34
N ILE A 138 -0.52 14.95 0.57
CA ILE A 138 0.32 13.77 0.27
C ILE A 138 -0.53 12.58 -0.19
N SER A 139 -1.80 12.50 0.20
CA SER A 139 -2.71 11.39 -0.13
C SER A 139 -2.72 11.01 -1.62
N PRO A 140 -2.78 11.92 -2.60
CA PRO A 140 -2.75 11.55 -4.01
C PRO A 140 -1.48 10.78 -4.41
N LEU A 141 -0.34 11.13 -3.80
CA LEU A 141 0.91 10.41 -4.05
C LEU A 141 0.91 9.01 -3.41
N ILE A 142 0.46 8.90 -2.17
CA ILE A 142 0.35 7.62 -1.45
C ILE A 142 -0.61 6.69 -2.20
N PHE A 143 -1.78 7.19 -2.60
CA PHE A 143 -2.80 6.39 -3.26
C PHE A 143 -2.60 6.21 -4.77
N SER A 144 -1.57 6.83 -5.36
CA SER A 144 -1.28 6.69 -6.80
C SER A 144 -1.00 5.25 -7.23
N GLY A 145 -0.44 4.42 -6.34
CA GLY A 145 -0.14 3.01 -6.58
C GLY A 145 -1.30 2.05 -6.32
N VAL A 146 -2.34 2.49 -5.61
CA VAL A 146 -3.44 1.61 -5.16
C VAL A 146 -4.14 0.85 -6.30
N PRO A 147 -4.53 1.48 -7.43
CA PRO A 147 -5.16 0.75 -8.52
C PRO A 147 -4.25 -0.29 -9.17
N ILE A 148 -2.93 -0.07 -9.13
CA ILE A 148 -1.95 -1.03 -9.67
C ILE A 148 -1.84 -2.22 -8.73
N GLN A 149 -1.72 -1.97 -7.41
CA GLN A 149 -1.61 -3.00 -6.38
C GLN A 149 -2.87 -3.85 -6.26
N ASN A 150 -4.04 -3.22 -6.40
CA ASN A 150 -5.34 -3.87 -6.23
C ASN A 150 -6.00 -4.27 -7.57
N GLN A 151 -5.21 -4.45 -8.63
CA GLN A 151 -5.72 -4.94 -9.94
C GLN A 151 -6.85 -4.09 -10.52
N GLY A 152 -6.76 -2.78 -10.38
CA GLY A 152 -7.77 -1.83 -10.85
C GLY A 152 -8.90 -1.56 -9.87
N GLN A 153 -8.80 -2.02 -8.62
CA GLN A 153 -9.77 -1.72 -7.57
C GLN A 153 -9.29 -0.60 -6.66
N THR A 154 -10.21 0.13 -6.09
CA THR A 154 -9.92 1.22 -5.14
C THR A 154 -9.54 0.68 -3.75
N MET A 155 -10.00 -0.52 -3.42
CA MET A 155 -9.78 -1.21 -2.16
C MET A 155 -9.87 -2.72 -2.39
N VAL A 156 -9.13 -3.50 -1.62
CA VAL A 156 -9.25 -4.97 -1.62
C VAL A 156 -10.67 -5.36 -1.20
N LEU A 157 -11.30 -6.26 -1.95
CA LEU A 157 -12.72 -6.60 -1.72
C LEU A 157 -12.97 -7.22 -0.35
N GLU A 158 -12.03 -8.01 0.13
CA GLU A 158 -12.08 -8.65 1.45
C GLU A 158 -12.00 -7.61 2.58
N GLU A 159 -11.22 -6.56 2.42
CA GLU A 159 -11.15 -5.44 3.38
C GLU A 159 -12.41 -4.57 3.32
N ARG A 160 -12.95 -4.37 2.10
CA ARG A 160 -14.18 -3.64 1.86
C ARG A 160 -15.36 -4.29 2.58
N ALA A 161 -15.39 -5.62 2.66
CA ALA A 161 -16.46 -6.38 3.32
C ALA A 161 -16.54 -6.12 4.86
N PHE A 162 -15.47 -5.65 5.49
CA PHE A 162 -15.49 -5.26 6.89
C PHE A 162 -16.06 -3.86 7.13
N LEU A 163 -16.26 -3.05 6.08
CA LEU A 163 -16.74 -1.68 6.23
C LEU A 163 -18.26 -1.66 6.39
N GLY A 164 -18.72 -0.99 7.44
CA GLY A 164 -20.12 -0.70 7.69
C GLY A 164 -20.48 0.76 7.39
N ALA A 165 -21.78 1.04 7.27
CA ALA A 165 -22.25 2.41 7.24
C ALA A 165 -21.95 3.08 8.59
N GLY A 166 -21.39 4.30 8.56
CA GLY A 166 -21.20 5.08 9.77
C GLY A 166 -22.54 5.49 10.43
N THR A 167 -22.48 5.97 11.67
CA THR A 167 -23.64 6.34 12.48
C THR A 167 -24.24 7.72 12.14
N GLY A 168 -23.67 8.43 11.16
CA GLY A 168 -24.16 9.75 10.74
C GLY A 168 -25.50 9.72 9.97
N ILE A 169 -26.15 10.87 9.83
CA ILE A 169 -27.43 10.99 9.09
C ILE A 169 -27.27 10.57 7.62
N ILE A 170 -26.20 11.00 6.96
CA ILE A 170 -25.94 10.70 5.55
C ILE A 170 -25.70 9.19 5.31
N PRO A 171 -24.80 8.53 6.06
CA PRO A 171 -24.61 7.08 5.94
C PRO A 171 -25.87 6.28 6.25
N SER A 172 -26.64 6.65 7.24
CA SER A 172 -27.89 5.95 7.59
C SER A 172 -28.98 6.09 6.52
N LEU A 173 -28.95 7.18 5.73
CA LEU A 173 -29.91 7.41 4.64
C LEU A 173 -29.50 6.71 3.35
N LEU A 174 -28.21 6.72 3.02
CA LEU A 174 -27.70 6.22 1.74
C LEU A 174 -27.34 4.72 1.79
N GLY A 175 -26.99 4.19 2.95
CA GLY A 175 -26.51 2.83 3.12
C GLY A 175 -25.04 2.66 2.68
N VAL A 176 -24.49 1.47 2.98
CA VAL A 176 -23.05 1.14 2.74
C VAL A 176 -22.70 1.18 1.26
N ASP A 177 -23.50 0.54 0.42
CA ASP A 177 -23.20 0.37 -1.01
C ASP A 177 -23.12 1.70 -1.76
N VAL A 178 -24.05 2.62 -1.47
CA VAL A 178 -24.04 3.96 -2.08
C VAL A 178 -22.86 4.78 -1.58
N MET A 179 -22.53 4.70 -0.28
CA MET A 179 -21.38 5.40 0.29
C MET A 179 -20.06 4.89 -0.31
N LEU A 180 -19.91 3.57 -0.46
CA LEU A 180 -18.72 2.98 -1.07
C LEU A 180 -18.64 3.30 -2.58
N GLY A 181 -19.78 3.28 -3.29
CA GLY A 181 -19.83 3.71 -4.69
C GLY A 181 -19.44 5.19 -4.87
N LEU A 182 -19.87 6.08 -3.96
CA LEU A 182 -19.44 7.48 -3.96
C LEU A 182 -17.94 7.62 -3.67
N PHE A 183 -17.42 6.82 -2.74
CA PHE A 183 -15.99 6.76 -2.46
C PHE A 183 -15.20 6.36 -3.72
N ASP A 184 -15.60 5.29 -4.40
CA ASP A 184 -14.95 4.84 -5.64
C ASP A 184 -14.95 5.94 -6.71
N PHE A 185 -16.09 6.59 -6.90
CA PHE A 185 -16.23 7.67 -7.88
C PHE A 185 -15.30 8.85 -7.58
N LEU A 186 -15.27 9.31 -6.33
CA LEU A 186 -14.40 10.42 -5.90
C LEU A 186 -12.92 10.01 -5.96
N PHE A 187 -12.60 8.78 -5.59
CA PHE A 187 -11.25 8.24 -5.70
C PHE A 187 -10.75 8.28 -7.15
N TRP A 188 -11.55 7.80 -8.10
CA TRP A 188 -11.17 7.80 -9.50
C TRP A 188 -11.02 9.20 -10.09
N ILE A 189 -11.87 10.15 -9.70
CA ILE A 189 -11.71 11.56 -10.10
C ILE A 189 -10.37 12.10 -9.57
N MET A 190 -10.07 11.89 -8.30
CA MET A 190 -8.81 12.30 -7.69
C MET A 190 -7.61 11.66 -8.43
N TRP A 191 -7.65 10.35 -8.62
CA TRP A 191 -6.56 9.58 -9.22
C TRP A 191 -6.27 10.03 -10.67
N ILE A 192 -7.30 10.15 -11.50
CA ILE A 192 -7.17 10.61 -12.88
C ILE A 192 -6.66 12.05 -12.91
N SER A 193 -7.18 12.94 -12.07
CA SER A 193 -6.73 14.33 -11.99
C SER A 193 -5.27 14.44 -11.58
N PHE A 194 -4.84 13.63 -10.61
CA PHE A 194 -3.46 13.56 -10.17
C PHE A 194 -2.54 13.07 -11.31
N LEU A 195 -2.89 11.96 -11.96
CA LEU A 195 -2.10 11.44 -13.08
C LEU A 195 -2.00 12.42 -14.24
N LEU A 196 -3.10 13.10 -14.56
CA LEU A 196 -3.12 14.12 -15.61
C LEU A 196 -2.20 15.30 -15.24
N GLY A 197 -2.23 15.73 -13.97
CA GLY A 197 -1.32 16.75 -13.45
C GLY A 197 0.15 16.33 -13.57
N VAL A 198 0.46 15.11 -13.13
CA VAL A 198 1.83 14.55 -13.24
C VAL A 198 2.26 14.43 -14.72
N ALA A 199 1.38 13.93 -15.59
CA ALA A 199 1.67 13.82 -17.02
C ALA A 199 1.98 15.19 -17.64
N ASN A 200 1.25 16.24 -17.24
CA ASN A 200 1.49 17.59 -17.73
C ASN A 200 2.81 18.20 -17.25
N LEU A 201 3.38 17.71 -16.13
CA LEU A 201 4.69 18.14 -15.65
C LEU A 201 5.85 17.45 -16.37
N ILE A 202 5.60 16.38 -17.13
CA ILE A 202 6.64 15.69 -17.90
C ILE A 202 7.23 16.66 -18.94
N PRO A 203 8.57 16.81 -19.01
CA PRO A 203 9.24 17.75 -19.92
C PRO A 203 9.20 17.27 -21.38
N LEU A 204 8.02 17.05 -21.90
CA LEU A 204 7.73 16.55 -23.25
C LEU A 204 6.74 17.49 -23.94
N ILE A 205 7.07 17.93 -25.14
CA ILE A 205 6.11 18.66 -25.98
C ILE A 205 5.08 17.65 -26.54
N PRO A 206 3.76 17.88 -26.41
CA PRO A 206 3.06 19.17 -26.19
C PRO A 206 2.61 19.47 -24.74
N PHE A 207 3.09 18.76 -23.74
CA PHE A 207 2.70 18.97 -22.34
C PHE A 207 3.28 20.27 -21.76
N ASP A 208 2.68 20.76 -20.67
CA ASP A 208 3.10 22.00 -19.99
C ASP A 208 4.54 21.93 -19.48
N GLY A 209 5.02 20.75 -19.05
CA GLY A 209 6.40 20.51 -18.66
C GLY A 209 7.40 20.82 -19.78
N GLY A 210 7.07 20.53 -21.05
CA GLY A 210 7.88 20.93 -22.19
C GLY A 210 7.98 22.45 -22.34
N HIS A 211 6.87 23.16 -22.14
CA HIS A 211 6.87 24.63 -22.15
C HIS A 211 7.62 25.23 -20.96
N MET A 212 7.55 24.60 -19.78
CA MET A 212 8.33 25.00 -18.60
C MET A 212 9.84 24.88 -18.88
N VAL A 213 10.30 23.77 -19.48
CA VAL A 213 11.70 23.58 -19.87
C VAL A 213 12.14 24.61 -20.91
N ARG A 214 11.28 24.92 -21.90
CA ARG A 214 11.55 25.98 -22.90
C ARG A 214 11.74 27.34 -22.21
N ASN A 215 10.85 27.72 -21.30
CA ASN A 215 10.95 28.98 -20.57
C ASN A 215 12.19 29.04 -19.67
N ALA A 216 12.50 27.96 -18.97
CA ALA A 216 13.74 27.87 -18.17
C ALA A 216 14.98 27.99 -19.08
N GLY A 217 14.99 27.29 -20.21
CA GLY A 217 16.05 27.38 -21.22
C GLY A 217 16.23 28.80 -21.75
N HIS A 218 15.13 29.52 -21.98
CA HIS A 218 15.17 30.93 -22.40
C HIS A 218 15.80 31.84 -21.33
N ILE A 219 15.44 31.66 -20.07
CA ILE A 219 16.00 32.43 -18.95
C ILE A 219 17.51 32.16 -18.81
N ILE A 220 17.91 30.88 -18.85
CA ILE A 220 19.31 30.46 -18.76
C ILE A 220 20.11 31.03 -19.94
N ALA A 221 19.61 30.87 -21.17
CA ALA A 221 20.29 31.37 -22.37
C ALA A 221 20.45 32.89 -22.35
N LYS A 222 19.46 33.62 -21.88
CA LYS A 222 19.52 35.08 -21.69
C LYS A 222 20.54 35.52 -20.66
N THR A 223 20.67 34.75 -19.57
CA THR A 223 21.63 35.02 -18.50
C THR A 223 23.07 34.76 -18.95
N VAL A 224 23.28 33.64 -19.66
CA VAL A 224 24.63 33.23 -20.11
C VAL A 224 25.10 34.06 -21.34
N LEU A 225 24.16 34.46 -22.19
CA LEU A 225 24.44 35.16 -23.46
C LEU A 225 23.73 36.54 -23.53
N PRO A 226 24.00 37.49 -22.61
CA PRO A 226 23.20 38.70 -22.45
C PRO A 226 23.29 39.66 -23.66
N LYS A 227 24.32 39.54 -24.50
CA LYS A 227 24.53 40.36 -25.70
C LYS A 227 24.08 39.69 -26.99
N SER A 228 23.47 38.51 -26.94
CA SER A 228 23.03 37.76 -28.11
C SER A 228 21.70 38.29 -28.68
N ASN A 229 21.50 38.08 -29.98
CA ASN A 229 20.25 38.40 -30.65
C ASN A 229 19.08 37.58 -30.00
N PRO A 230 17.92 38.22 -29.72
CA PRO A 230 16.74 37.55 -29.19
C PRO A 230 16.34 36.28 -29.95
N LEU A 231 16.39 36.27 -31.27
CA LEU A 231 16.08 35.07 -32.09
C LEU A 231 17.05 33.91 -31.86
N LYS A 232 18.31 34.20 -31.52
CA LYS A 232 19.28 33.15 -31.14
C LYS A 232 18.95 32.54 -29.80
N ILE A 233 18.54 33.34 -28.83
CA ILE A 233 18.12 32.87 -27.50
C ILE A 233 16.88 31.99 -27.62
N GLU A 234 15.88 32.40 -28.39
CA GLU A 234 14.69 31.59 -28.66
C GLU A 234 15.02 30.22 -29.27
N ARG A 235 15.87 30.24 -30.33
CA ARG A 235 16.31 28.99 -30.97
C ARG A 235 17.01 28.02 -29.98
N ILE A 236 17.86 28.56 -29.10
CA ILE A 236 18.52 27.75 -28.06
C ILE A 236 17.48 27.18 -27.08
N ALA A 237 16.50 27.96 -26.65
CA ALA A 237 15.44 27.50 -25.78
C ALA A 237 14.58 26.37 -26.42
N ASP A 238 14.25 26.53 -27.70
CA ASP A 238 13.52 25.52 -28.48
C ASP A 238 14.34 24.22 -28.63
N GLN A 239 15.65 24.33 -28.89
CA GLN A 239 16.53 23.17 -28.95
C GLN A 239 16.63 22.45 -27.62
N ILE A 240 16.79 23.16 -26.50
CA ILE A 240 16.82 22.57 -25.14
C ILE A 240 15.54 21.82 -24.88
N SER A 241 14.39 22.43 -25.16
CA SER A 241 13.08 21.77 -24.96
C SER A 241 12.90 20.56 -25.88
N GLY A 242 13.31 20.66 -27.14
CA GLY A 242 13.25 19.55 -28.10
C GLY A 242 14.13 18.36 -27.68
N TYR A 243 15.37 18.61 -27.28
CA TYR A 243 16.28 17.55 -26.83
C TYR A 243 15.80 16.94 -25.51
N SER A 244 15.30 17.75 -24.57
CA SER A 244 14.68 17.25 -23.33
C SER A 244 13.49 16.34 -23.63
N SER A 245 12.63 16.75 -24.56
CA SER A 245 11.47 15.94 -24.98
C SER A 245 11.89 14.63 -25.63
N LEU A 246 12.89 14.65 -26.50
CA LEU A 246 13.41 13.45 -27.14
C LEU A 246 14.06 12.50 -26.13
N PHE A 247 14.80 13.04 -25.18
CA PHE A 247 15.43 12.26 -24.10
C PHE A 247 14.40 11.57 -23.23
N VAL A 248 13.36 12.29 -22.80
CA VAL A 248 12.28 11.71 -21.96
C VAL A 248 11.49 10.67 -22.76
N LEU A 249 11.20 10.95 -24.04
CA LEU A 249 10.54 9.98 -24.90
C LEU A 249 11.37 8.69 -25.04
N ALA A 250 12.68 8.81 -25.22
CA ALA A 250 13.59 7.67 -25.29
C ALA A 250 13.62 6.90 -23.95
N LEU A 251 13.68 7.60 -22.79
CA LEU A 251 13.62 6.99 -21.47
C LEU A 251 12.36 6.15 -21.24
N VAL A 252 11.22 6.57 -21.80
CA VAL A 252 9.95 5.83 -21.70
C VAL A 252 9.89 4.68 -22.71
N LEU A 253 10.27 4.92 -23.97
CA LEU A 253 10.12 3.93 -25.03
C LEU A 253 11.16 2.82 -24.98
N VAL A 254 12.41 3.11 -24.61
CA VAL A 254 13.49 2.12 -24.63
C VAL A 254 13.18 0.93 -23.70
N PRO A 255 12.79 1.11 -22.42
CA PRO A 255 12.45 -0.03 -21.56
C PRO A 255 11.23 -0.84 -22.03
N ILE A 256 10.30 -0.20 -22.77
CA ILE A 256 9.10 -0.87 -23.28
C ILE A 256 9.43 -1.71 -24.53
N LEU A 257 10.32 -1.20 -25.38
CA LEU A 257 10.65 -1.82 -26.67
C LEU A 257 11.77 -2.86 -26.54
N LEU A 258 12.78 -2.59 -25.69
CA LEU A 258 13.97 -3.43 -25.57
C LEU A 258 13.65 -4.91 -25.25
N PRO A 259 12.74 -5.26 -24.30
CA PRO A 259 12.40 -6.65 -24.02
C PRO A 259 11.69 -7.39 -25.15
N ARG A 260 11.25 -6.67 -26.19
CA ARG A 260 10.61 -7.30 -27.36
C ARG A 260 11.60 -7.65 -28.48
N PHE A 261 12.84 -7.19 -28.38
CA PHE A 261 13.91 -7.44 -29.37
C PHE A 261 15.01 -8.36 -28.85
N PHE A 262 15.00 -8.68 -27.59
CA PHE A 262 15.86 -9.62 -26.89
C PHE A 262 15.04 -10.61 -26.05
#